data_6f12efa0cd6a52296691881041ca6790
#
_entry.id   6f12efa0cd6a52296691881041ca6790
#
_cell.length_a   1.000
_cell.length_b   1.000
_cell.length_c   1.000
_cell.angle_alpha   90.00
_cell.angle_beta   90.00
_cell.angle_gamma   90.00
#
_symmetry.space_group_name_H-M   'P 1'
#
loop_
_entity.id
_entity.type
_entity.pdbx_description
1 polymer ?
#
loop_
_entity_poly.entity_id
_entity_poly.type
_entity_poly.pdbx_seq_one_letter_code
_entity_poly.pdbx_strand_id
1 'polypeptide(L)'
;MTQFSSAHTDFVIEREFAAPPPSVFRAWADPEAKRLWSDCHAEHTTDYRLDFRPHGRETHRVAYPDGRIQLIEKVFFDIVEPRRIVFAYDIQLDARRLSISLVTVEFFAHRRGTRMVYTEQLAYLDGHEDRAQRMQGTEEALGRLGAQLAQG
;
A
#
# COMPACT_ATOMS: atom_id res chain seq x y z
N MET A 1 -14.77 -17.27 24.72
CA MET A 1 -13.56 -17.96 24.26
C MET A 1 -13.11 -17.35 22.94
N THR A 2 -11.87 -16.94 22.85
CA THR A 2 -11.32 -16.42 21.61
C THR A 2 -11.06 -17.56 20.65
N GLN A 3 -11.62 -17.46 19.45
CA GLN A 3 -11.34 -18.40 18.38
C GLN A 3 -10.33 -17.79 17.44
N PHE A 4 -9.35 -18.59 17.04
CA PHE A 4 -8.38 -18.17 16.05
C PHE A 4 -8.84 -18.70 14.70
N SER A 5 -9.06 -17.79 13.76
CA SER A 5 -9.49 -18.15 12.42
C SER A 5 -8.77 -17.30 11.38
N SER A 6 -8.75 -17.77 10.16
CA SER A 6 -8.22 -17.02 9.03
C SER A 6 -9.11 -17.22 7.81
N ALA A 7 -9.20 -16.20 7.00
CA ALA A 7 -9.91 -16.24 5.73
C ALA A 7 -9.04 -15.56 4.67
N HIS A 8 -8.93 -16.15 3.49
CA HIS A 8 -8.05 -15.68 2.43
C HIS A 8 -8.85 -15.06 1.31
N THR A 9 -8.32 -13.99 0.74
CA THR A 9 -8.88 -13.37 -0.45
C THR A 9 -7.77 -12.70 -1.24
N ASP A 10 -8.10 -12.18 -2.41
CA ASP A 10 -7.18 -11.39 -3.22
C ASP A 10 -7.95 -10.38 -4.05
N PHE A 11 -7.22 -9.42 -4.60
CA PHE A 11 -7.76 -8.53 -5.61
C PHE A 11 -6.63 -7.97 -6.48
N VAL A 12 -7.01 -7.49 -7.67
CA VAL A 12 -6.08 -6.90 -8.64
C VAL A 12 -6.65 -5.56 -9.07
N ILE A 13 -5.79 -4.54 -9.10
CA ILE A 13 -6.14 -3.22 -9.62
C ILE A 13 -5.13 -2.86 -10.70
N GLU A 14 -5.61 -2.50 -11.89
CA GLU A 14 -4.78 -2.00 -12.97
C GLU A 14 -4.99 -0.50 -13.14
N ARG A 15 -3.90 0.21 -13.43
CA ARG A 15 -3.93 1.66 -13.72
C ARG A 15 -2.98 1.97 -14.86
N GLU A 16 -3.38 2.92 -15.69
CA GLU A 16 -2.52 3.47 -16.72
C GLU A 16 -2.15 4.91 -16.34
N PHE A 17 -0.86 5.23 -16.50
CA PHE A 17 -0.33 6.56 -16.24
C PHE A 17 0.38 7.07 -17.49
N ALA A 18 0.30 8.38 -17.73
CA ALA A 18 1.01 9.00 -18.86
C ALA A 18 2.52 9.05 -18.64
N ALA A 19 2.98 8.97 -17.40
CA ALA A 19 4.40 8.99 -17.06
C ALA A 19 5.06 7.63 -17.37
N PRO A 20 6.34 7.62 -17.80
CA PRO A 20 7.05 6.37 -18.08
C PRO A 20 7.37 5.58 -16.82
N PRO A 21 7.65 4.26 -16.92
CA PRO A 21 7.89 3.42 -15.76
C PRO A 21 8.91 3.95 -14.74
N PRO A 22 10.06 4.52 -15.14
CA PRO A 22 10.99 5.07 -14.13
C PRO A 22 10.38 6.16 -13.27
N SER A 23 9.51 7.00 -13.84
CA SER A 23 8.85 8.08 -13.08
C SER A 23 7.81 7.54 -12.13
N VAL A 24 7.00 6.56 -12.56
CA VAL A 24 6.01 5.93 -11.71
C VAL A 24 6.70 5.19 -10.57
N PHE A 25 7.73 4.43 -10.88
CA PHE A 25 8.51 3.69 -9.89
C PHE A 25 9.12 4.64 -8.84
N ARG A 26 9.66 5.77 -9.28
CA ARG A 26 10.25 6.76 -8.37
C ARG A 26 9.23 7.28 -7.35
N ALA A 27 7.97 7.44 -7.75
CA ALA A 27 6.92 7.88 -6.84
C ALA A 27 6.62 6.83 -5.75
N TRP A 28 6.94 5.57 -5.98
CA TRP A 28 6.87 4.50 -4.97
C TRP A 28 8.10 4.50 -4.07
N ALA A 29 9.24 4.94 -4.56
CA ALA A 29 10.54 4.83 -3.89
C ALA A 29 10.88 6.06 -3.05
N ASP A 30 10.44 7.24 -3.46
CA ASP A 30 10.75 8.49 -2.77
C ASP A 30 9.83 8.66 -1.57
N PRO A 31 10.38 8.79 -0.33
CA PRO A 31 9.58 8.87 0.88
C PRO A 31 8.55 10.00 0.89
N GLU A 32 8.94 11.16 0.40
CA GLU A 32 8.05 12.32 0.41
C GLU A 32 6.91 12.16 -0.59
N ALA A 33 7.22 11.71 -1.81
CA ALA A 33 6.21 11.44 -2.82
C ALA A 33 5.26 10.35 -2.36
N LYS A 34 5.82 9.24 -1.84
CA LYS A 34 5.04 8.09 -1.39
C LYS A 34 4.06 8.48 -0.27
N ARG A 35 4.53 9.25 0.70
CA ARG A 35 3.68 9.72 1.80
C ARG A 35 2.47 10.49 1.27
N LEU A 36 2.70 11.40 0.33
CA LEU A 36 1.64 12.27 -0.19
C LEU A 36 0.51 11.52 -0.88
N TRP A 37 0.84 10.51 -1.68
CA TRP A 37 -0.21 9.80 -2.40
C TRP A 37 -0.75 8.58 -1.65
N SER A 38 0.05 7.94 -0.81
CA SER A 38 -0.34 6.66 -0.19
C SER A 38 -1.00 6.80 1.17
N ASP A 39 -0.88 7.96 1.83
CA ASP A 39 -1.44 8.15 3.18
C ASP A 39 -2.93 8.48 3.10
N CYS A 40 -3.76 7.47 3.40
CA CYS A 40 -5.22 7.63 3.39
C CYS A 40 -5.76 8.31 4.65
N HIS A 41 -4.90 8.55 5.65
CA HIS A 41 -5.29 9.10 6.95
C HIS A 41 -4.43 10.31 7.35
N ALA A 42 -4.03 11.12 6.37
CA ALA A 42 -3.05 12.20 6.56
C ALA A 42 -3.38 13.12 7.74
N GLU A 43 -4.68 13.37 8.00
CA GLU A 43 -5.12 14.23 9.10
C GLU A 43 -4.81 13.65 10.48
N HIS A 44 -4.64 12.33 10.56
CA HIS A 44 -4.47 11.61 11.83
C HIS A 44 -3.16 10.83 11.90
N THR A 45 -2.36 10.85 10.84
CA THR A 45 -1.06 10.18 10.83
C THR A 45 -0.07 10.89 11.73
N THR A 46 0.46 10.18 12.71
CA THR A 46 1.40 10.72 13.70
C THR A 46 2.85 10.34 13.43
N ASP A 47 3.08 9.31 12.61
CA ASP A 47 4.42 8.88 12.24
C ASP A 47 4.36 8.19 10.88
N TYR A 48 5.28 8.56 10.01
CA TYR A 48 5.47 7.92 8.70
C TYR A 48 6.96 7.79 8.42
N ARG A 49 7.38 6.58 8.05
CA ARG A 49 8.78 6.28 7.68
C ARG A 49 8.81 5.36 6.48
N LEU A 50 9.76 5.57 5.61
CA LEU A 50 10.00 4.69 4.46
C LEU A 50 11.50 4.49 4.28
N ASP A 51 11.92 3.23 4.35
CA ASP A 51 13.27 2.78 4.00
C ASP A 51 13.12 1.83 2.81
N PHE A 52 13.24 2.38 1.60
CA PHE A 52 12.94 1.66 0.36
C PHE A 52 14.14 0.86 -0.12
N ARG A 53 14.29 -0.32 0.44
CA ARG A 53 15.33 -1.30 0.07
C ARG A 53 14.85 -2.69 0.48
N PRO A 54 15.44 -3.78 -0.07
CA PRO A 54 15.10 -5.12 0.40
C PRO A 54 15.29 -5.23 1.91
N HIS A 55 14.28 -5.76 2.59
CA HIS A 55 14.15 -5.85 4.05
C HIS A 55 14.00 -4.49 4.75
N GLY A 56 13.93 -3.39 4.00
CA GLY A 56 13.57 -2.09 4.57
C GLY A 56 12.10 -2.05 4.93
N ARG A 57 11.71 -1.05 5.72
CA ARG A 57 10.37 -0.95 6.27
C ARG A 57 9.68 0.35 5.89
N GLU A 58 8.36 0.27 5.78
CA GLU A 58 7.49 1.43 5.69
C GLU A 58 6.47 1.34 6.82
N THR A 59 6.33 2.42 7.61
CA THR A 59 5.46 2.43 8.79
C THR A 59 4.53 3.63 8.74
N HIS A 60 3.24 3.38 8.99
CA HIS A 60 2.23 4.42 9.20
C HIS A 60 1.62 4.21 10.57
N ARG A 61 1.66 5.25 11.41
CA ARG A 61 0.97 5.24 12.70
C ARG A 61 -0.14 6.29 12.65
N VAL A 62 -1.36 5.86 12.92
CA VAL A 62 -2.55 6.71 12.84
C VAL A 62 -3.22 6.75 14.21
N ALA A 63 -3.43 7.96 14.74
CA ALA A 63 -4.15 8.16 15.99
C ALA A 63 -5.52 8.78 15.68
N TYR A 64 -6.57 8.00 15.84
CA TYR A 64 -7.93 8.47 15.57
C TYR A 64 -8.44 9.34 16.73
N PRO A 65 -9.39 10.27 16.44
CA PRO A 65 -9.96 11.15 17.48
C PRO A 65 -10.62 10.40 18.63
N ASP A 66 -11.11 9.18 18.39
CA ASP A 66 -11.74 8.33 19.41
C ASP A 66 -10.74 7.60 20.30
N GLY A 67 -9.44 7.81 20.09
CA GLY A 67 -8.37 7.22 20.88
C GLY A 67 -7.80 5.92 20.35
N ARG A 68 -8.38 5.34 19.28
CA ARG A 68 -7.84 4.13 18.67
C ARG A 68 -6.55 4.44 17.93
N ILE A 69 -5.62 3.50 17.97
CA ILE A 69 -4.33 3.60 17.28
C ILE A 69 -4.26 2.52 16.20
N GLN A 70 -4.04 2.92 14.96
CA GLN A 70 -3.80 2.00 13.87
C GLN A 70 -2.33 2.02 13.50
N LEU A 71 -1.75 0.84 13.35
CA LEU A 71 -0.36 0.69 12.92
C LEU A 71 -0.33 -0.18 11.67
N ILE A 72 0.24 0.35 10.60
CA ILE A 72 0.47 -0.38 9.35
C ILE A 72 1.97 -0.51 9.20
N GLU A 73 2.47 -1.75 9.19
CA GLU A 73 3.89 -2.03 9.04
C GLU A 73 4.12 -2.85 7.79
N LYS A 74 5.03 -2.38 6.93
CA LYS A 74 5.38 -3.02 5.66
C LYS A 74 6.84 -3.39 5.65
N VAL A 75 7.15 -4.53 5.00
CA VAL A 75 8.52 -4.98 4.76
C VAL A 75 8.66 -5.23 3.27
N PHE A 76 9.66 -4.61 2.64
CA PHE A 76 9.96 -4.84 1.23
C PHE A 76 10.84 -6.08 1.09
N PHE A 77 10.54 -6.92 0.11
CA PHE A 77 11.30 -8.13 -0.16
C PHE A 77 12.04 -8.08 -1.49
N ASP A 78 11.34 -7.67 -2.55
CA ASP A 78 11.91 -7.66 -3.89
C ASP A 78 11.69 -6.30 -4.52
N ILE A 79 12.77 -5.70 -4.99
CA ILE A 79 12.75 -4.40 -5.65
C ILE A 79 13.57 -4.50 -6.91
N VAL A 80 12.92 -4.43 -8.07
CA VAL A 80 13.56 -4.48 -9.38
C VAL A 80 13.18 -3.20 -10.13
N GLU A 81 14.03 -2.21 -10.11
CA GLU A 81 13.77 -0.92 -10.73
C GLU A 81 13.87 -1.03 -12.26
N PRO A 82 12.91 -0.51 -13.03
CA PRO A 82 11.62 0.07 -12.65
C PRO A 82 10.46 -0.90 -12.91
N ARG A 83 10.60 -2.19 -12.61
CA ARG A 83 9.73 -3.25 -13.09
C ARG A 83 8.83 -3.86 -12.03
N ARG A 84 9.30 -4.00 -10.79
CA ARG A 84 8.55 -4.78 -9.80
C ARG A 84 8.91 -4.39 -8.38
N ILE A 85 7.88 -4.36 -7.53
CA ILE A 85 8.04 -4.22 -6.08
C ILE A 85 7.18 -5.30 -5.42
N VAL A 86 7.76 -6.08 -4.51
CA VAL A 86 7.00 -7.05 -3.70
C VAL A 86 7.23 -6.71 -2.24
N PHE A 87 6.12 -6.53 -1.50
CA PHE A 87 6.18 -6.25 -0.07
C PHE A 87 5.04 -6.95 0.67
N ALA A 88 5.25 -7.17 1.96
CA ALA A 88 4.20 -7.66 2.84
C ALA A 88 3.86 -6.59 3.87
N TYR A 89 2.61 -6.57 4.33
CA TYR A 89 2.23 -5.65 5.40
C TYR A 89 1.16 -6.24 6.29
N ASP A 90 1.12 -5.75 7.54
CA ASP A 90 0.02 -6.06 8.43
C ASP A 90 -0.66 -4.77 8.91
N ILE A 91 -1.89 -4.91 9.37
CA ILE A 91 -2.64 -3.83 9.98
C ILE A 91 -3.01 -4.24 11.39
N GLN A 92 -2.65 -3.41 12.36
CA GLN A 92 -3.04 -3.58 13.76
C GLN A 92 -3.91 -2.40 14.17
N LEU A 93 -4.95 -2.69 14.93
CA LEU A 93 -5.80 -1.67 15.55
C LEU A 93 -5.84 -1.97 17.03
N ASP A 94 -5.29 -1.05 17.85
CA ASP A 94 -5.16 -1.22 19.32
C ASP A 94 -4.53 -2.57 19.68
N ALA A 95 -3.39 -2.88 19.04
CA ALA A 95 -2.63 -4.11 19.24
C ALA A 95 -3.32 -5.39 18.75
N ARG A 96 -4.50 -5.30 18.15
CA ARG A 96 -5.15 -6.43 17.50
C ARG A 96 -4.75 -6.46 16.03
N ARG A 97 -4.13 -7.54 15.58
CA ARG A 97 -3.77 -7.71 14.17
C ARG A 97 -5.02 -8.12 13.39
N LEU A 98 -5.37 -7.32 12.37
CA LEU A 98 -6.59 -7.50 11.58
C LEU A 98 -6.34 -8.34 10.34
N SER A 99 -5.18 -8.18 9.71
CA SER A 99 -4.87 -8.85 8.44
C SER A 99 -3.38 -8.82 8.15
N ILE A 100 -2.96 -9.75 7.28
CA ILE A 100 -1.60 -9.79 6.74
C ILE A 100 -1.74 -9.91 5.23
N SER A 101 -1.01 -9.06 4.49
CA SER A 101 -1.09 -8.97 3.03
C SER A 101 0.28 -9.17 2.38
N LEU A 102 0.25 -9.78 1.19
CA LEU A 102 1.38 -9.80 0.27
C LEU A 102 0.98 -9.03 -0.98
N VAL A 103 1.76 -8.02 -1.34
CA VAL A 103 1.47 -7.15 -2.48
C VAL A 103 2.57 -7.26 -3.53
N THR A 104 2.16 -7.40 -4.78
CA THR A 104 3.07 -7.34 -5.94
C THR A 104 2.63 -6.18 -6.83
N VAL A 105 3.56 -5.27 -7.11
CA VAL A 105 3.32 -4.15 -8.02
C VAL A 105 4.24 -4.32 -9.23
N GLU A 106 3.65 -4.35 -10.41
CA GLU A 106 4.38 -4.52 -11.66
C GLU A 106 4.18 -3.33 -12.56
N PHE A 107 5.24 -2.90 -13.24
CA PHE A 107 5.25 -1.73 -14.11
C PHE A 107 5.63 -2.15 -15.51
N PHE A 108 4.75 -1.91 -16.47
CA PHE A 108 4.96 -2.25 -17.87
C PHE A 108 4.94 -0.98 -18.72
N ALA A 109 5.91 -0.85 -19.62
CA ALA A 109 5.86 0.22 -20.62
C ALA A 109 4.61 -0.01 -21.49
N HIS A 110 3.78 1.00 -21.64
CA HIS A 110 2.52 0.90 -22.37
C HIS A 110 2.27 2.20 -23.12
N ARG A 111 2.28 2.14 -24.46
CA ARG A 111 2.19 3.34 -25.29
C ARG A 111 3.32 4.31 -24.90
N ARG A 112 2.99 5.53 -24.48
CA ARG A 112 3.98 6.51 -24.01
C ARG A 112 4.07 6.61 -22.50
N GLY A 113 3.41 5.68 -21.80
CA GLY A 113 3.34 5.71 -20.37
C GLY A 113 3.55 4.36 -19.73
N THR A 114 2.79 4.09 -18.68
CA THR A 114 2.94 2.88 -17.86
C THR A 114 1.58 2.24 -17.63
N ARG A 115 1.54 0.92 -17.77
CA ARG A 115 0.46 0.09 -17.22
C ARG A 115 1.01 -0.52 -15.91
N MET A 116 0.35 -0.21 -14.81
CA MET A 116 0.73 -0.71 -13.49
C MET A 116 -0.31 -1.73 -13.03
N VAL A 117 0.16 -2.88 -12.55
CA VAL A 117 -0.70 -3.94 -12.00
C VAL A 117 -0.38 -4.10 -10.52
N TYR A 118 -1.38 -3.89 -9.68
CA TYR A 118 -1.29 -4.03 -8.23
C TYR A 118 -2.08 -5.28 -7.84
N THR A 119 -1.40 -6.27 -7.29
CA THR A 119 -2.02 -7.52 -6.84
C THR A 119 -1.84 -7.64 -5.33
N GLU A 120 -2.93 -7.80 -4.60
CA GLU A 120 -2.87 -8.02 -3.16
C GLU A 120 -3.51 -9.36 -2.82
N GLN A 121 -2.73 -10.22 -2.10
CA GLN A 121 -3.20 -11.47 -1.53
C GLN A 121 -3.17 -11.30 -0.01
N LEU A 122 -4.27 -11.64 0.68
CA LEU A 122 -4.30 -11.37 2.11
C LEU A 122 -5.05 -12.42 2.90
N ALA A 123 -4.66 -12.52 4.18
CA ALA A 123 -5.36 -13.30 5.19
C ALA A 123 -6.00 -12.33 6.17
N TYR A 124 -7.31 -12.41 6.33
CA TYR A 124 -8.03 -11.78 7.42
C TYR A 124 -7.99 -12.67 8.64
N LEU A 125 -7.81 -12.07 9.81
CA LEU A 125 -7.68 -12.80 11.07
C LEU A 125 -8.91 -12.59 11.94
N ASP A 126 -9.35 -13.69 12.56
CA ASP A 126 -10.32 -13.68 13.66
C ASP A 126 -11.64 -12.97 13.33
N GLY A 127 -12.14 -13.20 12.12
CA GLY A 127 -13.45 -12.67 11.71
C GLY A 127 -13.44 -11.26 11.14
N HIS A 128 -12.29 -10.59 11.09
CA HIS A 128 -12.23 -9.28 10.44
C HIS A 128 -12.34 -9.44 8.92
N GLU A 129 -13.09 -8.54 8.29
CA GLU A 129 -13.23 -8.52 6.84
C GLU A 129 -13.53 -7.09 6.38
N ASP A 130 -12.77 -6.59 5.40
CA ASP A 130 -12.96 -5.23 4.88
C ASP A 130 -12.58 -5.13 3.39
N ARG A 131 -12.72 -6.22 2.64
CA ARG A 131 -12.21 -6.28 1.25
C ARG A 131 -12.67 -5.11 0.39
N ALA A 132 -13.96 -4.78 0.41
CA ALA A 132 -14.49 -3.70 -0.40
C ALA A 132 -13.90 -2.34 -0.02
N GLN A 133 -13.81 -2.04 1.28
CA GLN A 133 -13.21 -0.80 1.77
C GLN A 133 -11.72 -0.74 1.48
N ARG A 134 -11.03 -1.86 1.59
CA ARG A 134 -9.59 -1.93 1.29
C ARG A 134 -9.31 -1.66 -0.18
N MET A 135 -10.08 -2.28 -1.07
CA MET A 135 -9.98 -2.01 -2.50
C MET A 135 -10.25 -0.53 -2.79
N GLN A 136 -11.30 0.02 -2.22
CA GLN A 136 -11.65 1.42 -2.42
C GLN A 136 -10.52 2.35 -1.94
N GLY A 137 -9.97 2.10 -0.76
CA GLY A 137 -8.87 2.89 -0.23
C GLY A 137 -7.63 2.81 -1.11
N THR A 138 -7.31 1.63 -1.62
CA THR A 138 -6.19 1.44 -2.55
C THR A 138 -6.45 2.19 -3.86
N GLU A 139 -7.66 2.08 -4.42
CA GLU A 139 -8.02 2.80 -5.64
C GLU A 139 -7.91 4.31 -5.48
N GLU A 140 -8.33 4.84 -4.33
CA GLU A 140 -8.20 6.26 -4.02
C GLU A 140 -6.73 6.69 -3.93
N ALA A 141 -5.90 5.90 -3.27
CA ALA A 141 -4.46 6.15 -3.18
C ALA A 141 -3.82 6.18 -4.57
N LEU A 142 -4.14 5.19 -5.41
CA LEU A 142 -3.62 5.14 -6.77
C LEU A 142 -4.15 6.30 -7.64
N GLY A 143 -5.34 6.80 -7.34
CA GLY A 143 -5.86 8.02 -7.96
C GLY A 143 -5.03 9.25 -7.59
N ARG A 144 -4.61 9.36 -6.33
CA ARG A 144 -3.71 10.44 -5.88
C ARG A 144 -2.33 10.32 -6.53
N LEU A 145 -1.84 9.09 -6.71
CA LEU A 145 -0.59 8.84 -7.45
C LEU A 145 -0.70 9.37 -8.88
N GLY A 146 -1.80 9.07 -9.57
CA GLY A 146 -2.05 9.57 -10.91
C GLY A 146 -2.06 11.10 -10.98
N ALA A 147 -2.72 11.76 -10.02
CA ALA A 147 -2.76 13.21 -9.95
C ALA A 147 -1.36 13.81 -9.70
N GLN A 148 -0.56 13.20 -8.84
CA GLN A 148 0.80 13.63 -8.57
C GLN A 148 1.69 13.53 -9.82
N LEU A 149 1.58 12.42 -10.55
CA LEU A 149 2.36 12.20 -11.77
C LEU A 149 1.96 13.19 -12.88
N ALA A 150 0.70 13.58 -12.93
CA ALA A 150 0.22 14.56 -13.93
C ALA A 150 0.76 15.96 -13.68
N GLN A 151 1.16 16.28 -12.45
CA GLN A 151 1.72 17.59 -12.09
C GLN A 151 3.23 17.68 -12.30
N GLY A 152 3.88 16.52 -12.34
CA GLY A 152 5.32 16.44 -12.45
C GLY A 152 5.80 16.23 -13.84
#